data_ff37a6ec6f75b0f63b2174eaa0cc59a2
#
_entry.id   ff37a6ec6f75b0f63b2174eaa0cc59a2
#
_cell.length_a   1.000
_cell.length_b   1.000
_cell.length_c   1.000
_cell.angle_alpha   90.00
_cell.angle_beta   90.00
_cell.angle_gamma   90.00
#
_symmetry.space_group_name_H-M   'P 1'
#
loop_
_entity.id
_entity.type
_entity.pdbx_description
1 polymer ?
#
loop_
_entity_poly.entity_id
_entity_poly.type
_entity_poly.pdbx_seq_one_letter_code
_entity_poly.pdbx_strand_id
1 'polypeptide(L)'
;ATLHNLYTLRGAQVRDGSAWAKYITEAINLYGKEVELTFQSHNWPHWGNETVVNYKLDTAAVYKYINDQTLTFLNQGYTSDEISNMIQLPEKLQKNWYTRQYYGTVAHNSKAVYQKYIGWYGGNPTNLDPLEPTESAKKWVEYMGDVDEVLRKAKKDFDKGEYQWVAEVTNTIVYADPENMAARLLCADALEQLGYQAESGAWRNAYLKAAQELRNTDESDVLGANASGDVIKNMT
;
A
#
# COMPACT_ATOMS: atom_id res chain seq x y z
N ALA A 1 -13.00 9.55 3.86
CA ALA A 1 -12.17 9.12 2.75
C ALA A 1 -13.05 8.57 1.65
N THR A 2 -12.65 8.78 0.44
CA THR A 2 -13.23 8.14 -0.73
C THR A 2 -13.04 6.63 -0.62
N LEU A 3 -11.91 6.09 -1.00
CA LEU A 3 -11.51 4.72 -0.71
C LEU A 3 -10.55 4.72 0.48
N HIS A 4 -10.94 4.14 1.61
CA HIS A 4 -10.10 4.02 2.79
C HIS A 4 -9.34 2.69 2.78
N ASN A 5 -8.24 2.60 3.50
CA ASN A 5 -7.55 1.33 3.72
C ASN A 5 -8.32 0.45 4.71
N LEU A 6 -8.61 -0.78 4.31
CA LEU A 6 -9.18 -1.80 5.19
C LEU A 6 -8.16 -2.29 6.24
N TYR A 7 -6.88 -2.14 5.96
CA TYR A 7 -5.77 -2.34 6.88
C TYR A 7 -4.81 -1.16 6.78
N THR A 8 -4.43 -0.55 7.90
CA THR A 8 -3.52 0.61 7.88
C THR A 8 -2.06 0.17 7.88
N LEU A 9 -1.18 0.94 7.23
CA LEU A 9 0.27 0.64 7.20
C LEU A 9 0.91 0.62 8.60
N ARG A 10 0.39 1.41 9.53
CA ARG A 10 0.86 1.49 10.93
C ARG A 10 0.31 0.40 11.85
N GLY A 11 -0.44 -0.56 11.31
CA GLY A 11 -1.08 -1.61 12.09
C GLY A 11 -2.44 -1.20 12.67
N ALA A 12 -3.38 -2.11 12.56
CA ALA A 12 -4.70 -2.06 13.17
C ALA A 12 -5.38 -3.40 12.93
N GLN A 13 -6.51 -3.64 13.58
CA GLN A 13 -7.35 -4.78 13.22
C GLN A 13 -7.85 -4.61 11.77
N VAL A 14 -7.79 -5.68 10.98
CA VAL A 14 -8.30 -5.69 9.60
C VAL A 14 -9.80 -5.44 9.61
N ARG A 15 -10.24 -4.47 8.81
CA ARG A 15 -11.65 -4.09 8.68
C ARG A 15 -12.36 -4.96 7.67
N ASP A 16 -13.67 -5.05 7.79
CA ASP A 16 -14.52 -5.84 6.91
C ASP A 16 -15.08 -5.00 5.76
N GLY A 17 -14.55 -5.18 4.55
CA GLY A 17 -15.01 -4.46 3.35
C GLY A 17 -16.45 -4.81 2.96
N SER A 18 -16.87 -6.06 3.15
CA SER A 18 -18.24 -6.49 2.90
C SER A 18 -19.23 -5.87 3.90
N ALA A 19 -18.87 -5.85 5.19
CA ALA A 19 -19.67 -5.19 6.22
C ALA A 19 -19.76 -3.67 5.98
N TRP A 20 -18.66 -3.02 5.54
CA TRP A 20 -18.70 -1.61 5.19
C TRP A 20 -19.67 -1.33 4.03
N ALA A 21 -19.62 -2.12 2.98
CA ALA A 21 -20.55 -2.00 1.87
C ALA A 21 -22.01 -2.16 2.34
N LYS A 22 -22.28 -3.16 3.19
CA LYS A 22 -23.59 -3.40 3.78
C LYS A 22 -24.07 -2.20 4.59
N TYR A 23 -23.29 -1.73 5.55
CA TYR A 23 -23.72 -0.64 6.44
C TYR A 23 -23.86 0.71 5.72
N ILE A 24 -23.03 0.98 4.72
CA ILE A 24 -23.20 2.18 3.89
C ILE A 24 -24.52 2.10 3.11
N THR A 25 -24.84 0.94 2.54
CA THR A 25 -26.11 0.73 1.81
C THR A 25 -27.32 0.84 2.75
N GLU A 26 -27.25 0.25 3.94
CA GLU A 26 -28.30 0.37 4.97
C GLU A 26 -28.52 1.84 5.37
N ALA A 27 -27.46 2.60 5.58
CA ALA A 27 -27.55 4.02 5.90
C ALA A 27 -28.26 4.82 4.79
N ILE A 28 -27.97 4.52 3.52
CA ILE A 28 -28.67 5.16 2.39
C ILE A 28 -30.12 4.71 2.28
N ASN A 29 -30.44 3.45 2.56
CA ASN A 29 -31.82 2.98 2.58
C ASN A 29 -32.66 3.66 3.68
N LEU A 30 -32.05 3.97 4.82
CA LEU A 30 -32.71 4.62 5.94
C LEU A 30 -32.84 6.15 5.77
N TYR A 31 -31.78 6.80 5.31
CA TYR A 31 -31.65 8.26 5.36
C TYR A 31 -31.50 8.91 3.98
N GLY A 32 -31.33 8.12 2.90
CA GLY A 32 -31.00 8.63 1.58
C GLY A 32 -32.00 9.61 0.99
N LYS A 33 -33.27 9.56 1.40
CA LYS A 33 -34.30 10.51 0.91
C LYS A 33 -34.14 11.92 1.50
N GLU A 34 -33.55 12.02 2.69
CA GLU A 34 -33.51 13.26 3.48
C GLU A 34 -32.09 13.80 3.64
N VAL A 35 -31.05 13.00 3.25
CA VAL A 35 -29.66 13.40 3.42
C VAL A 35 -29.28 14.51 2.48
N GLU A 36 -28.72 15.60 2.99
CA GLU A 36 -28.23 16.74 2.18
C GLU A 36 -26.73 16.95 2.31
N LEU A 37 -26.12 16.41 3.36
CA LEU A 37 -24.71 16.59 3.66
C LEU A 37 -24.07 15.27 4.12
N THR A 38 -22.88 14.98 3.63
CA THR A 38 -22.01 13.96 4.21
C THR A 38 -20.60 14.49 4.44
N PHE A 39 -20.01 14.09 5.55
CA PHE A 39 -18.59 14.35 5.85
C PHE A 39 -17.95 13.12 6.49
N GLN A 40 -16.65 13.01 6.38
CA GLN A 40 -15.88 11.88 6.90
C GLN A 40 -14.40 12.22 6.97
N SER A 41 -13.62 11.41 7.68
CA SER A 41 -12.16 11.55 7.74
C SER A 41 -11.52 11.43 6.35
N HIS A 42 -10.44 12.17 6.13
CA HIS A 42 -9.58 12.13 4.93
C HIS A 42 -10.24 12.61 3.64
N ASN A 43 -11.28 13.42 3.76
CA ASN A 43 -11.89 14.14 2.65
C ASN A 43 -12.71 15.33 3.17
N TRP A 44 -13.07 16.24 2.27
CA TRP A 44 -13.96 17.37 2.58
C TRP A 44 -15.43 16.97 2.56
N PRO A 45 -16.32 17.79 3.13
CA PRO A 45 -17.76 17.57 3.07
C PRO A 45 -18.32 17.66 1.65
N HIS A 46 -19.43 16.95 1.41
CA HIS A 46 -20.18 16.94 0.16
C HIS A 46 -21.63 17.29 0.42
N TRP A 47 -22.19 18.15 -0.41
CA TRP A 47 -23.56 18.67 -0.30
C TRP A 47 -24.42 18.24 -1.49
N GLY A 48 -25.74 18.22 -1.26
CA GLY A 48 -26.75 17.86 -2.22
C GLY A 48 -27.10 16.36 -2.18
N ASN A 49 -28.40 16.09 -2.07
CA ASN A 49 -28.96 14.74 -1.88
C ASN A 49 -28.44 13.73 -2.92
N GLU A 50 -28.60 14.06 -4.21
CA GLU A 50 -28.17 13.16 -5.29
C GLU A 50 -26.66 12.88 -5.24
N THR A 51 -25.84 13.92 -5.00
CA THR A 51 -24.39 13.77 -4.86
C THR A 51 -24.02 12.87 -3.70
N VAL A 52 -24.67 13.06 -2.54
CA VAL A 52 -24.39 12.26 -1.34
C VAL A 52 -24.78 10.80 -1.54
N VAL A 53 -25.97 10.55 -2.10
CA VAL A 53 -26.45 9.19 -2.35
C VAL A 53 -25.56 8.46 -3.33
N ASN A 54 -25.23 9.05 -4.48
CA ASN A 54 -24.35 8.44 -5.48
C ASN A 54 -22.95 8.20 -4.91
N TYR A 55 -22.38 9.17 -4.22
CA TYR A 55 -21.09 9.04 -3.54
C TYR A 55 -21.06 7.84 -2.58
N LYS A 56 -22.07 7.66 -1.75
CA LYS A 56 -22.13 6.57 -0.79
C LYS A 56 -22.36 5.21 -1.46
N LEU A 57 -23.26 5.13 -2.43
CA LEU A 57 -23.52 3.88 -3.16
C LEU A 57 -22.31 3.42 -3.96
N ASP A 58 -21.63 4.30 -4.67
CA ASP A 58 -20.42 3.96 -5.41
C ASP A 58 -19.26 3.58 -4.44
N THR A 59 -19.17 4.23 -3.28
CA THR A 59 -18.21 3.83 -2.23
C THR A 59 -18.51 2.42 -1.72
N ALA A 60 -19.77 2.10 -1.45
CA ALA A 60 -20.18 0.74 -1.06
C ALA A 60 -19.86 -0.28 -2.16
N ALA A 61 -20.12 0.08 -3.42
CA ALA A 61 -19.84 -0.77 -4.58
C ALA A 61 -18.34 -1.09 -4.72
N VAL A 62 -17.46 -0.11 -4.50
CA VAL A 62 -16.00 -0.33 -4.53
C VAL A 62 -15.58 -1.33 -3.46
N TYR A 63 -16.01 -1.16 -2.21
CA TYR A 63 -15.64 -2.11 -1.13
C TYR A 63 -16.18 -3.51 -1.41
N LYS A 64 -17.45 -3.60 -1.85
CA LYS A 64 -18.03 -4.90 -2.20
C LYS A 64 -17.29 -5.55 -3.36
N TYR A 65 -17.00 -4.80 -4.41
CA TYR A 65 -16.29 -5.30 -5.58
C TYR A 65 -14.90 -5.84 -5.20
N ILE A 66 -14.11 -5.08 -4.45
CA ILE A 66 -12.78 -5.52 -4.01
C ILE A 66 -12.90 -6.79 -3.16
N ASN A 67 -13.85 -6.84 -2.22
CA ASN A 67 -14.08 -8.02 -1.40
C ASN A 67 -14.42 -9.24 -2.25
N ASP A 68 -15.42 -9.14 -3.11
CA ASP A 68 -15.95 -10.26 -3.88
C ASP A 68 -14.92 -10.76 -4.92
N GLN A 69 -14.20 -9.85 -5.61
CA GLN A 69 -13.14 -10.23 -6.54
C GLN A 69 -11.97 -10.89 -5.84
N THR A 70 -11.57 -10.39 -4.68
CA THR A 70 -10.51 -11.02 -3.89
C THR A 70 -10.91 -12.46 -3.52
N LEU A 71 -12.12 -12.67 -3.05
CA LEU A 71 -12.62 -14.02 -2.72
C LEU A 71 -12.74 -14.93 -3.95
N THR A 72 -13.14 -14.37 -5.10
CA THR A 72 -13.21 -15.12 -6.34
C THR A 72 -11.83 -15.66 -6.74
N PHE A 73 -10.81 -14.82 -6.77
CA PHE A 73 -9.45 -15.23 -7.10
C PHE A 73 -8.82 -16.13 -6.03
N LEU A 74 -9.09 -15.85 -4.76
CA LEU A 74 -8.65 -16.70 -3.64
C LEU A 74 -9.19 -18.13 -3.80
N ASN A 75 -10.46 -18.29 -4.14
CA ASN A 75 -11.07 -19.60 -4.39
C ASN A 75 -10.53 -20.30 -5.66
N GLN A 76 -9.88 -19.56 -6.55
CA GLN A 76 -9.14 -20.09 -7.69
C GLN A 76 -7.71 -20.48 -7.36
N GLY A 77 -7.25 -20.23 -6.12
CA GLY A 77 -5.93 -20.60 -5.64
C GLY A 77 -4.84 -19.53 -5.80
N TYR A 78 -5.21 -18.29 -6.19
CA TYR A 78 -4.24 -17.19 -6.30
C TYR A 78 -3.80 -16.68 -4.92
N THR A 79 -2.52 -16.30 -4.82
CA THR A 79 -1.92 -15.71 -3.63
C THR A 79 -2.30 -14.23 -3.46
N SER A 80 -2.05 -13.68 -2.27
CA SER A 80 -2.32 -12.28 -1.97
C SER A 80 -1.64 -11.32 -2.94
N ASP A 81 -0.38 -11.58 -3.28
CA ASP A 81 0.40 -10.72 -4.17
C ASP A 81 -0.08 -10.80 -5.62
N GLU A 82 -0.41 -11.98 -6.11
CA GLU A 82 -1.01 -12.15 -7.44
C GLU A 82 -2.34 -11.42 -7.55
N ILE A 83 -3.25 -11.63 -6.59
CA ILE A 83 -4.57 -10.98 -6.57
C ILE A 83 -4.46 -9.46 -6.58
N SER A 84 -3.52 -8.90 -5.83
CA SER A 84 -3.34 -7.45 -5.74
C SER A 84 -2.97 -6.78 -7.07
N ASN A 85 -2.39 -7.54 -7.99
CA ASN A 85 -2.03 -7.11 -9.33
C ASN A 85 -3.11 -7.41 -10.39
N MET A 86 -4.08 -8.26 -10.06
CA MET A 86 -5.13 -8.69 -10.99
C MET A 86 -6.40 -7.86 -10.91
N ILE A 87 -6.76 -7.36 -9.71
CA ILE A 87 -8.02 -6.65 -9.51
C ILE A 87 -7.96 -5.24 -10.11
N GLN A 88 -8.86 -4.98 -11.03
CA GLN A 88 -9.12 -3.66 -11.60
C GLN A 88 -10.58 -3.28 -11.38
N LEU A 89 -10.83 -2.05 -10.92
CA LEU A 89 -12.19 -1.55 -10.78
C LEU A 89 -12.88 -1.46 -12.14
N PRO A 90 -14.20 -1.67 -12.22
CA PRO A 90 -14.97 -1.37 -13.42
C PRO A 90 -14.80 0.09 -13.85
N GLU A 91 -14.83 0.34 -15.15
CA GLU A 91 -14.57 1.67 -15.75
C GLU A 91 -15.42 2.79 -15.11
N LYS A 92 -16.71 2.50 -14.83
CA LYS A 92 -17.60 3.43 -14.14
C LYS A 92 -17.03 3.90 -12.80
N LEU A 93 -16.50 2.97 -11.99
CA LEU A 93 -15.93 3.27 -10.67
C LEU A 93 -14.54 3.89 -10.78
N GLN A 94 -13.77 3.58 -11.83
CA GLN A 94 -12.47 4.20 -12.05
C GLN A 94 -12.58 5.70 -12.41
N LYS A 95 -13.62 6.09 -13.16
CA LYS A 95 -13.81 7.45 -13.65
C LYS A 95 -14.35 8.42 -12.60
N ASN A 96 -15.01 7.92 -11.57
CA ASN A 96 -15.53 8.76 -10.51
C ASN A 96 -14.38 9.31 -9.67
N TRP A 97 -14.29 10.63 -9.53
CA TRP A 97 -13.24 11.27 -8.75
C TRP A 97 -13.24 10.82 -7.28
N TYR A 98 -14.39 10.54 -6.70
CA TYR A 98 -14.54 10.15 -5.29
C TYR A 98 -14.30 8.64 -5.02
N THR A 99 -14.16 7.82 -6.05
CA THR A 99 -13.75 6.42 -5.91
C THR A 99 -12.29 6.17 -6.30
N ARG A 100 -11.54 7.22 -6.64
CA ARG A 100 -10.12 7.14 -6.92
C ARG A 100 -9.30 6.80 -5.68
N GLN A 101 -8.07 6.39 -5.91
CA GLN A 101 -7.18 5.78 -4.92
C GLN A 101 -6.35 6.82 -4.14
N TYR A 102 -6.95 7.94 -3.75
CA TYR A 102 -6.24 9.04 -3.07
C TYR A 102 -5.70 8.70 -1.69
N TYR A 103 -6.34 7.75 -1.00
CA TYR A 103 -5.93 7.29 0.33
C TYR A 103 -5.73 5.78 0.36
N GLY A 104 -6.78 4.97 0.25
CA GLY A 104 -6.70 3.54 0.04
C GLY A 104 -6.46 3.20 -1.42
N THR A 105 -5.86 2.04 -1.70
CA THR A 105 -5.72 1.51 -3.06
C THR A 105 -6.45 0.19 -3.21
N VAL A 106 -6.78 -0.18 -4.44
CA VAL A 106 -7.37 -1.49 -4.74
C VAL A 106 -6.41 -2.61 -4.35
N ALA A 107 -5.13 -2.48 -4.72
CA ALA A 107 -4.09 -3.45 -4.39
C ALA A 107 -3.91 -3.62 -2.89
N HIS A 108 -3.84 -2.53 -2.12
CA HIS A 108 -3.72 -2.59 -0.67
C HIS A 108 -4.94 -3.24 -0.01
N ASN A 109 -6.14 -2.88 -0.48
CA ASN A 109 -7.38 -3.39 0.08
C ASN A 109 -7.64 -4.85 -0.28
N SER A 110 -7.21 -5.32 -1.45
CA SER A 110 -7.28 -6.76 -1.78
C SER A 110 -6.38 -7.60 -0.86
N LYS A 111 -5.17 -7.13 -0.56
CA LYS A 111 -4.29 -7.76 0.44
C LYS A 111 -4.94 -7.79 1.83
N ALA A 112 -5.61 -6.71 2.22
CA ALA A 112 -6.33 -6.63 3.49
C ALA A 112 -7.53 -7.61 3.55
N VAL A 113 -8.28 -7.73 2.47
CA VAL A 113 -9.37 -8.73 2.36
C VAL A 113 -8.80 -10.15 2.45
N TYR A 114 -7.75 -10.46 1.70
CA TYR A 114 -7.08 -11.74 1.77
C TYR A 114 -6.67 -12.07 3.21
N GLN A 115 -5.98 -11.15 3.88
CA GLN A 115 -5.54 -11.31 5.27
C GLN A 115 -6.71 -11.54 6.23
N LYS A 116 -7.85 -10.88 6.02
CA LYS A 116 -9.04 -11.07 6.84
C LYS A 116 -9.58 -12.51 6.81
N TYR A 117 -9.58 -13.14 5.64
CA TYR A 117 -10.16 -14.48 5.46
C TYR A 117 -9.16 -15.61 5.66
N ILE A 118 -7.91 -15.44 5.25
CA ILE A 118 -6.87 -16.49 5.26
C ILE A 118 -5.80 -16.21 6.31
N GLY A 119 -5.55 -14.94 6.66
CA GLY A 119 -4.46 -14.55 7.54
C GLY A 119 -3.24 -14.04 6.76
N TRP A 120 -2.13 -13.93 7.46
CA TRP A 120 -0.88 -13.35 6.94
C TRP A 120 -0.14 -14.23 5.93
N TYR A 121 -0.38 -15.53 5.95
CA TYR A 121 0.34 -16.49 5.13
C TYR A 121 -0.12 -16.43 3.67
N GLY A 122 0.79 -16.10 2.77
CA GLY A 122 0.49 -15.87 1.34
C GLY A 122 0.40 -17.13 0.48
N GLY A 123 0.48 -18.35 1.10
CA GLY A 123 0.36 -19.62 0.37
C GLY A 123 1.68 -20.18 -0.19
N ASN A 124 2.78 -19.42 -0.19
CA ASN A 124 4.10 -19.90 -0.60
C ASN A 124 4.89 -20.44 0.60
N PRO A 125 5.14 -21.77 0.69
CA PRO A 125 5.83 -22.36 1.82
C PRO A 125 7.25 -21.82 2.08
N THR A 126 7.92 -21.26 1.08
CA THR A 126 9.25 -20.63 1.27
C THR A 126 9.19 -19.39 2.16
N ASN A 127 8.01 -18.76 2.30
CA ASN A 127 7.78 -17.60 3.13
C ASN A 127 7.17 -17.94 4.51
N LEU A 128 7.04 -19.24 4.83
CA LEU A 128 6.46 -19.68 6.12
C LEU A 128 7.42 -19.39 7.28
N ASP A 129 8.68 -19.72 7.11
CA ASP A 129 9.78 -19.49 8.06
C ASP A 129 11.05 -19.09 7.30
N PRO A 130 11.09 -17.86 6.75
CA PRO A 130 12.21 -17.41 5.96
C PRO A 130 13.44 -17.16 6.84
N LEU A 131 14.61 -17.11 6.21
CA LEU A 131 15.82 -16.64 6.89
C LEU A 131 15.61 -15.21 7.41
N GLU A 132 16.38 -14.87 8.45
CA GLU A 132 16.41 -13.48 8.94
C GLU A 132 16.77 -12.53 7.77
N PRO A 133 16.12 -11.33 7.67
CA PRO A 133 16.24 -10.47 6.49
C PRO A 133 17.68 -10.13 6.10
N THR A 134 18.53 -9.80 7.08
CA THR A 134 19.94 -9.46 6.81
C THR A 134 20.75 -10.68 6.34
N GLU A 135 20.51 -11.86 6.94
CA GLU A 135 21.15 -13.11 6.51
C GLU A 135 20.73 -13.51 5.10
N SER A 136 19.43 -13.41 4.82
CA SER A 136 18.88 -13.64 3.48
C SER A 136 19.51 -12.70 2.45
N ALA A 137 19.57 -11.42 2.76
CA ALA A 137 20.13 -10.40 1.88
C ALA A 137 21.60 -10.67 1.55
N LYS A 138 22.42 -11.02 2.55
CA LYS A 138 23.84 -11.38 2.33
C LYS A 138 24.00 -12.55 1.37
N LYS A 139 23.15 -13.57 1.51
CA LYS A 139 23.16 -14.71 0.58
C LYS A 139 22.73 -14.31 -0.84
N TRP A 140 21.69 -13.48 -0.94
CA TRP A 140 21.28 -12.97 -2.25
C TRP A 140 22.36 -12.15 -2.94
N VAL A 141 23.06 -11.28 -2.21
CA VAL A 141 24.17 -10.48 -2.76
C VAL A 141 25.32 -11.38 -3.21
N GLU A 142 25.66 -12.44 -2.45
CA GLU A 142 26.64 -13.44 -2.88
C GLU A 142 26.25 -14.10 -4.22
N TYR A 143 24.98 -14.46 -4.40
CA TYR A 143 24.47 -15.03 -5.66
C TYR A 143 24.40 -13.99 -6.81
N MET A 144 24.18 -12.72 -6.51
CA MET A 144 24.20 -11.64 -7.52
C MET A 144 25.60 -11.38 -8.07
N GLY A 145 26.65 -11.65 -7.30
CA GLY A 145 28.05 -11.46 -7.68
C GLY A 145 28.57 -10.06 -7.38
N ASP A 146 29.24 -9.43 -8.34
CA ASP A 146 29.86 -8.12 -8.16
C ASP A 146 28.82 -7.02 -7.96
N VAL A 147 28.85 -6.37 -6.79
CA VAL A 147 27.86 -5.35 -6.37
C VAL A 147 27.92 -4.12 -7.28
N ASP A 148 29.10 -3.69 -7.71
CA ASP A 148 29.25 -2.52 -8.58
C ASP A 148 28.62 -2.78 -9.96
N GLU A 149 28.76 -4.00 -10.47
CA GLU A 149 28.10 -4.41 -11.70
C GLU A 149 26.58 -4.48 -11.54
N VAL A 150 26.07 -4.97 -10.39
CA VAL A 150 24.63 -4.98 -10.09
C VAL A 150 24.09 -3.56 -10.02
N LEU A 151 24.75 -2.64 -9.32
CA LEU A 151 24.36 -1.24 -9.23
C LEU A 151 24.39 -0.54 -10.60
N ARG A 152 25.37 -0.86 -11.44
CA ARG A 152 25.43 -0.35 -12.81
C ARG A 152 24.24 -0.82 -13.68
N LYS A 153 23.79 -2.06 -13.49
CA LYS A 153 22.58 -2.59 -14.15
C LYS A 153 21.32 -1.92 -13.59
N ALA A 154 21.21 -1.84 -12.27
CA ALA A 154 20.08 -1.19 -11.61
C ALA A 154 19.94 0.29 -12.05
N LYS A 155 21.05 1.02 -12.22
CA LYS A 155 21.01 2.38 -12.75
C LYS A 155 20.45 2.45 -14.18
N LYS A 156 20.77 1.50 -15.03
CA LYS A 156 20.19 1.42 -16.38
C LYS A 156 18.69 1.12 -16.35
N ASP A 157 18.24 0.29 -15.40
CA ASP A 157 16.82 -0.02 -15.23
C ASP A 157 16.08 1.17 -14.61
N PHE A 158 16.71 1.93 -13.72
CA PHE A 158 16.20 3.23 -13.25
C PHE A 158 15.94 4.20 -14.42
N ASP A 159 16.89 4.32 -15.33
CA ASP A 159 16.78 5.21 -16.50
C ASP A 159 15.67 4.78 -17.49
N LYS A 160 15.20 3.52 -17.42
CA LYS A 160 14.03 3.01 -18.14
C LYS A 160 12.70 3.20 -17.37
N GLY A 161 12.76 3.63 -16.12
CA GLY A 161 11.56 3.78 -15.27
C GLY A 161 11.17 2.54 -14.48
N GLU A 162 12.01 1.52 -14.41
CA GLU A 162 11.78 0.26 -13.67
C GLU A 162 12.00 0.45 -12.14
N TYR A 163 11.43 1.51 -11.58
CA TYR A 163 11.72 1.98 -10.23
C TYR A 163 11.44 0.95 -9.14
N GLN A 164 10.35 0.18 -9.25
CA GLN A 164 10.03 -0.86 -8.27
C GLN A 164 11.10 -1.95 -8.26
N TRP A 165 11.52 -2.41 -9.44
CA TRP A 165 12.59 -3.40 -9.56
C TRP A 165 13.93 -2.88 -9.00
N VAL A 166 14.28 -1.63 -9.32
CA VAL A 166 15.48 -0.99 -8.78
C VAL A 166 15.43 -0.92 -7.26
N ALA A 167 14.27 -0.54 -6.68
CA ALA A 167 14.10 -0.50 -5.24
C ALA A 167 14.30 -1.89 -4.61
N GLU A 168 13.75 -2.96 -5.19
CA GLU A 168 13.90 -4.34 -4.68
C GLU A 168 15.37 -4.80 -4.69
N VAL A 169 16.06 -4.60 -5.81
CA VAL A 169 17.48 -4.98 -5.95
C VAL A 169 18.35 -4.20 -4.98
N THR A 170 18.24 -2.88 -4.97
CA THR A 170 19.11 -2.02 -4.13
C THR A 170 18.79 -2.15 -2.66
N ASN A 171 17.52 -2.34 -2.27
CA ASN A 171 17.13 -2.64 -0.90
C ASN A 171 17.77 -3.94 -0.38
N THR A 172 17.88 -4.96 -1.23
CA THR A 172 18.61 -6.19 -0.87
C THR A 172 20.07 -5.91 -0.55
N ILE A 173 20.73 -5.06 -1.34
CA ILE A 173 22.12 -4.66 -1.07
C ILE A 173 22.23 -3.85 0.23
N VAL A 174 21.31 -2.92 0.48
CA VAL A 174 21.27 -2.12 1.71
C VAL A 174 21.08 -3.00 2.96
N TYR A 175 20.24 -4.03 2.90
CA TYR A 175 20.09 -4.98 4.00
C TYR A 175 21.36 -5.82 4.23
N ALA A 176 22.10 -6.15 3.18
CA ALA A 176 23.35 -6.91 3.30
C ALA A 176 24.50 -6.03 3.81
N ASP A 177 24.56 -4.78 3.37
CA ASP A 177 25.57 -3.78 3.71
C ASP A 177 24.93 -2.39 3.85
N PRO A 178 24.51 -2.00 5.06
CA PRO A 178 23.88 -0.69 5.33
C PRO A 178 24.80 0.51 5.06
N GLU A 179 26.10 0.32 5.00
CA GLU A 179 27.07 1.37 4.75
C GLU A 179 27.31 1.61 3.23
N ASN A 180 26.74 0.80 2.37
CA ASN A 180 26.87 0.98 0.92
C ASN A 180 26.06 2.20 0.45
N MET A 181 26.69 3.37 0.45
CA MET A 181 26.05 4.64 0.08
C MET A 181 25.53 4.65 -1.35
N ALA A 182 26.19 3.96 -2.29
CA ALA A 182 25.73 3.91 -3.68
C ALA A 182 24.41 3.16 -3.81
N ALA A 183 24.24 2.04 -3.10
CA ALA A 183 22.99 1.30 -3.02
C ALA A 183 21.89 2.10 -2.31
N ARG A 184 22.21 2.75 -1.17
CA ARG A 184 21.29 3.59 -0.42
C ARG A 184 20.73 4.73 -1.26
N LEU A 185 21.59 5.46 -1.95
CA LEU A 185 21.16 6.60 -2.77
C LEU A 185 20.32 6.17 -3.97
N LEU A 186 20.72 5.11 -4.68
CA LEU A 186 19.93 4.61 -5.80
C LEU A 186 18.57 4.03 -5.36
N CYS A 187 18.53 3.36 -4.20
CA CYS A 187 17.27 2.91 -3.59
C CYS A 187 16.38 4.10 -3.24
N ALA A 188 16.96 5.14 -2.61
CA ALA A 188 16.23 6.36 -2.27
C ALA A 188 15.64 7.06 -3.51
N ASP A 189 16.42 7.16 -4.57
CA ASP A 189 15.97 7.76 -5.84
C ASP A 189 14.82 6.96 -6.46
N ALA A 190 14.90 5.63 -6.43
CA ALA A 190 13.82 4.76 -6.92
C ALA A 190 12.54 4.89 -6.09
N LEU A 191 12.64 4.89 -4.76
CA LEU A 191 11.50 5.09 -3.86
C LEU A 191 10.89 6.49 -4.00
N GLU A 192 11.70 7.51 -4.22
CA GLU A 192 11.21 8.87 -4.47
C GLU A 192 10.38 8.94 -5.76
N GLN A 193 10.82 8.30 -6.84
CA GLN A 193 10.05 8.21 -8.08
C GLN A 193 8.73 7.44 -7.88
N LEU A 194 8.74 6.33 -7.15
CA LEU A 194 7.50 5.61 -6.77
C LEU A 194 6.58 6.50 -5.93
N GLY A 195 7.14 7.29 -5.02
CA GLY A 195 6.38 8.25 -4.23
C GLY A 195 5.70 9.32 -5.09
N TYR A 196 6.39 9.90 -6.06
CA TYR A 196 5.80 10.90 -6.96
C TYR A 196 4.73 10.33 -7.88
N GLN A 197 4.82 9.05 -8.25
CA GLN A 197 3.83 8.37 -9.08
C GLN A 197 2.63 7.84 -8.27
N ALA A 198 2.75 7.71 -6.94
CA ALA A 198 1.70 7.18 -6.11
C ALA A 198 0.53 8.17 -5.98
N GLU A 199 -0.68 7.77 -6.40
CA GLU A 199 -1.91 8.52 -6.18
C GLU A 199 -2.30 8.51 -4.69
N SER A 200 -2.09 7.38 -4.01
CA SER A 200 -2.37 7.23 -2.58
C SER A 200 -1.41 8.05 -1.72
N GLY A 201 -1.94 8.98 -0.95
CA GLY A 201 -1.16 9.78 0.00
C GLY A 201 -0.44 8.93 1.04
N ALA A 202 -1.05 7.82 1.48
CA ALA A 202 -0.44 6.89 2.43
C ALA A 202 0.79 6.18 1.83
N TRP A 203 0.67 5.68 0.59
CA TRP A 203 1.79 5.05 -0.10
C TRP A 203 2.87 6.06 -0.47
N ARG A 204 2.47 7.23 -1.00
CA ARG A 204 3.40 8.33 -1.29
C ARG A 204 4.26 8.66 -0.09
N ASN A 205 3.64 8.87 1.06
CA ASN A 205 4.37 9.24 2.28
C ASN A 205 5.31 8.12 2.74
N ALA A 206 4.92 6.84 2.62
CA ALA A 206 5.79 5.72 2.95
C ALA A 206 7.04 5.70 2.06
N TYR A 207 6.87 5.85 0.75
CA TYR A 207 8.00 5.89 -0.19
C TYR A 207 8.92 7.08 0.03
N LEU A 208 8.36 8.30 0.12
CA LEU A 208 9.15 9.52 0.31
C LEU A 208 9.88 9.53 1.64
N LYS A 209 9.25 8.99 2.70
CA LYS A 209 9.89 8.89 4.01
C LYS A 209 11.06 7.91 3.98
N ALA A 210 10.87 6.73 3.41
CA ALA A 210 11.95 5.76 3.25
C ALA A 210 13.12 6.32 2.42
N ALA A 211 12.82 7.11 1.37
CA ALA A 211 13.86 7.78 0.58
C ALA A 211 14.67 8.79 1.43
N GLN A 212 14.01 9.53 2.32
CA GLN A 212 14.71 10.43 3.26
C GLN A 212 15.59 9.67 4.25
N GLU A 213 15.08 8.58 4.84
CA GLU A 213 15.82 7.75 5.79
C GLU A 213 17.07 7.14 5.16
N LEU A 214 16.98 6.68 3.90
CA LEU A 214 18.12 6.14 3.17
C LEU A 214 19.21 7.19 2.87
N ARG A 215 18.84 8.44 2.65
CA ARG A 215 19.79 9.55 2.40
C ARG A 215 20.40 10.11 3.69
N ASN A 216 19.69 10.00 4.82
CA ASN A 216 20.20 10.47 6.10
C ASN A 216 21.09 9.42 6.75
N THR A 217 22.24 9.88 7.23
CA THR A 217 23.17 9.07 8.02
C THR A 217 23.09 9.39 9.52
N ASP A 218 22.30 10.39 9.89
CA ASP A 218 22.10 10.81 11.29
C ASP A 218 20.93 10.04 11.89
N GLU A 219 21.21 9.19 12.90
CA GLU A 219 20.22 8.38 13.59
C GLU A 219 19.14 9.23 14.30
N SER A 220 19.46 10.47 14.66
CA SER A 220 18.52 11.37 15.34
C SER A 220 17.33 11.77 14.45
N ASP A 221 17.53 11.87 13.14
CA ASP A 221 16.48 12.25 12.18
C ASP A 221 15.57 11.07 11.78
N VAL A 222 16.03 9.85 11.98
CA VAL A 222 15.26 8.63 11.65
C VAL A 222 14.16 8.38 12.69
N LEU A 223 14.42 8.69 13.95
CA LEU A 223 13.51 8.39 15.08
C LEU A 223 12.22 9.22 15.08
N GLY A 224 12.23 10.41 14.52
CA GLY A 224 11.03 11.28 14.47
C GLY A 224 10.00 10.96 13.40
N ALA A 225 10.23 9.95 12.60
CA ALA A 225 9.50 9.75 11.36
C ALA A 225 8.56 8.56 11.33
N ASN A 226 8.75 7.58 12.19
CA ASN A 226 7.84 6.44 12.31
C ASN A 226 6.73 6.75 13.30
N ALA A 227 5.60 7.22 12.79
CA ALA A 227 4.44 7.62 13.58
C ALA A 227 3.83 6.51 14.47
N SER A 228 4.32 5.27 14.45
CA SER A 228 3.74 4.19 15.22
C SER A 228 4.53 3.77 16.46
N GLY A 229 5.87 3.83 16.43
CA GLY A 229 6.69 3.43 17.58
C GLY A 229 7.03 4.61 18.50
N ASP A 230 7.46 5.72 17.93
CA ASP A 230 8.04 6.83 18.67
C ASP A 230 7.01 7.84 19.19
N VAL A 231 5.85 7.95 18.55
CA VAL A 231 4.72 8.73 19.09
C VAL A 231 4.25 8.11 20.41
N ILE A 232 4.23 6.79 20.52
CA ILE A 232 3.89 6.11 21.79
C ILE A 232 4.98 6.31 22.83
N LYS A 233 6.26 6.27 22.45
CA LYS A 233 7.39 6.47 23.34
C LYS A 233 7.49 7.91 23.92
N ASN A 234 7.06 8.89 23.14
CA ASN A 234 7.04 10.30 23.54
C ASN A 234 5.72 10.74 24.22
N MET A 235 4.72 9.85 24.29
CA MET A 235 3.46 10.07 25.00
C MET A 235 3.44 9.45 26.42
N THR A 236 4.47 8.71 26.81
CA THR A 236 4.68 8.18 28.17
C THR A 236 5.77 8.94 28.89
#